data_4e28d5996cfc36ec2de7198e983e2247
#
_entry.id   4e28d5996cfc36ec2de7198e983e2247
#
_cell.length_a   1.000
_cell.length_b   1.000
_cell.length_c   1.000
_cell.angle_alpha   90.00
_cell.angle_beta   90.00
_cell.angle_gamma   90.00
#
_symmetry.space_group_name_H-M   'P 1'
#
loop_
_entity.id
_entity.type
_entity.pdbx_description
1 polymer ?
#
loop_
_entity_poly.entity_id
_entity_poly.type
_entity_poly.pdbx_seq_one_letter_code
_entity_poly.pdbx_strand_id
1 'polypeptide(L)'
;MSPRDDDGPPPEPVLREHLEIAPREVDARRRRGEAMRLVDCRTDAEREVARIEDAEHVPMERVAEWIEDLRDDDEAPPIVVHCHHGVRSLQVVALLQAAGFTDARSMAGGIHLWSRAVDPSVATY
;
A
#
# COMPACT_ATOMS: atom_id res chain seq x y z
N MET A 1 -22.24 15.76 -15.02
CA MET A 1 -21.56 15.68 -14.67
C MET A 1 -21.22 15.96 -13.72
N SER A 2 -20.98 15.61 -13.17
CA SER A 2 -20.54 15.99 -12.27
C SER A 2 -19.33 16.00 -12.12
N PRO A 3 -18.87 16.56 -12.36
CA PRO A 3 -17.65 16.65 -12.19
C PRO A 3 -17.17 16.87 -10.90
N ARG A 4 -17.87 16.63 -10.10
CA ARG A 4 -17.59 16.74 -8.89
C ARG A 4 -16.38 16.10 -8.62
N ASP A 5 -16.09 14.99 -9.25
CA ASP A 5 -14.88 14.29 -9.06
C ASP A 5 -13.67 15.16 -9.21
N ASP A 6 -13.82 16.22 -9.99
CA ASP A 6 -12.72 17.10 -10.22
C ASP A 6 -12.65 18.23 -9.24
N ASP A 7 -13.63 18.33 -8.36
CA ASP A 7 -13.78 19.50 -7.53
C ASP A 7 -13.25 19.37 -6.13
N GLY A 8 -12.51 18.40 -5.84
CA GLY A 8 -11.97 18.29 -4.50
C GLY A 8 -11.38 16.93 -4.23
N PRO A 9 -10.87 16.70 -3.02
CA PRO A 9 -10.28 15.43 -2.69
C PRO A 9 -11.33 14.33 -2.68
N PRO A 10 -10.92 13.09 -2.98
CA PRO A 10 -11.85 11.98 -2.86
C PRO A 10 -12.28 11.78 -1.42
N PRO A 11 -13.43 11.17 -1.18
CA PRO A 11 -13.85 10.88 0.19
C PRO A 11 -12.90 9.88 0.84
N GLU A 12 -12.84 9.90 2.18
CA GLU A 12 -12.07 8.94 2.90
C GLU A 12 -12.66 7.55 2.70
N PRO A 13 -11.84 6.53 2.49
CA PRO A 13 -12.35 5.18 2.31
C PRO A 13 -12.92 4.61 3.61
N VAL A 14 -13.90 3.71 3.48
CA VAL A 14 -14.38 2.94 4.62
C VAL A 14 -13.41 1.77 4.79
N LEU A 15 -12.75 1.71 5.93
CA LEU A 15 -11.67 0.75 6.15
C LEU A 15 -12.12 -0.50 6.90
N ARG A 16 -11.50 -1.62 6.55
CA ARG A 16 -11.49 -2.83 7.38
C ARG A 16 -10.29 -2.68 8.30
N GLU A 17 -10.50 -2.19 9.49
CA GLU A 17 -9.42 -1.70 10.36
C GLU A 17 -8.27 -2.65 10.64
N HIS A 18 -8.53 -3.97 10.69
CA HIS A 18 -7.43 -4.91 10.90
C HIS A 18 -6.76 -5.34 9.61
N LEU A 19 -7.19 -4.84 8.47
CA LEU A 19 -6.65 -5.22 7.17
C LEU A 19 -6.16 -4.03 6.38
N GLU A 20 -6.67 -2.84 6.65
CA GLU A 20 -6.46 -1.68 5.78
C GLU A 20 -6.03 -0.43 6.52
N ILE A 21 -5.36 0.45 5.80
CA ILE A 21 -4.95 1.76 6.26
C ILE A 21 -5.21 2.75 5.13
N ALA A 22 -5.65 3.96 5.46
CA ALA A 22 -5.92 4.99 4.45
C ALA A 22 -4.62 5.57 3.89
N PRO A 23 -4.59 5.97 2.60
CA PRO A 23 -3.41 6.63 2.03
C PRO A 23 -2.95 7.85 2.82
N ARG A 24 -3.87 8.68 3.30
CA ARG A 24 -3.50 9.86 4.08
C ARG A 24 -2.85 9.50 5.39
N GLU A 25 -3.23 8.39 5.99
CA GLU A 25 -2.57 7.94 7.22
C GLU A 25 -1.17 7.41 6.93
N VAL A 26 -0.97 6.71 5.82
CA VAL A 26 0.37 6.30 5.39
C VAL A 26 1.25 7.53 5.20
N ASP A 27 0.73 8.54 4.52
CA ASP A 27 1.46 9.78 4.28
C ASP A 27 1.80 10.48 5.60
N ALA A 28 0.84 10.57 6.52
CA ALA A 28 1.04 11.21 7.81
C ALA A 28 2.13 10.52 8.62
N ARG A 29 2.14 9.18 8.64
CA ARG A 29 3.16 8.40 9.35
C ARG A 29 4.53 8.60 8.74
N ARG A 30 4.62 8.62 7.41
CA ARG A 30 5.89 8.87 6.72
C ARG A 30 6.42 10.27 7.03
N ARG A 31 5.54 11.27 7.06
CA ARG A 31 5.93 12.64 7.36
C ARG A 31 6.42 12.80 8.80
N ARG A 32 5.92 11.98 9.72
CA ARG A 32 6.37 11.99 11.11
C ARG A 32 7.65 11.17 11.31
N GLY A 33 8.14 10.52 10.26
CA GLY A 33 9.35 9.69 10.36
C GLY A 33 9.13 8.36 11.07
N GLU A 34 7.90 7.88 11.14
CA GLU A 34 7.61 6.58 11.76
C GLU A 34 8.17 5.45 10.92
N ALA A 35 8.74 4.45 11.59
CA ALA A 35 9.28 3.29 10.89
C ALA A 35 8.18 2.52 10.18
N MET A 36 8.37 2.19 8.91
CA MET A 36 7.38 1.51 8.10
C MET A 36 8.05 0.95 6.85
N ARG A 37 7.67 -0.27 6.46
CA ARG A 37 8.06 -0.79 5.16
C ARG A 37 6.86 -0.64 4.23
N LEU A 38 7.01 0.16 3.19
CA LEU A 38 5.98 0.31 2.17
C LEU A 38 6.35 -0.59 0.99
N VAL A 39 5.45 -1.49 0.64
CA VAL A 39 5.70 -2.54 -0.34
C VAL A 39 4.72 -2.45 -1.49
N ASP A 40 5.25 -2.49 -2.72
CA ASP A 40 4.50 -2.46 -3.95
C ASP A 40 4.44 -3.88 -4.50
N CYS A 41 3.25 -4.49 -4.55
CA CYS A 41 3.11 -5.87 -5.03
C CYS A 41 2.61 -5.96 -6.48
N ARG A 42 2.69 -4.85 -7.22
CA ARG A 42 2.26 -4.80 -8.62
C ARG A 42 3.33 -5.38 -9.55
N THR A 43 2.99 -5.47 -10.83
CA THR A 43 3.93 -5.94 -11.85
C THR A 43 5.01 -4.90 -12.14
N ASP A 44 6.09 -5.34 -12.78
CA ASP A 44 7.16 -4.45 -13.23
C ASP A 44 6.61 -3.38 -14.18
N ALA A 45 5.72 -3.77 -15.09
CA ALA A 45 5.15 -2.84 -16.07
C ALA A 45 4.33 -1.75 -15.39
N GLU A 46 3.53 -2.11 -14.39
CA GLU A 46 2.75 -1.12 -13.64
C GLU A 46 3.67 -0.15 -12.92
N ARG A 47 4.75 -0.65 -12.35
CA ARG A 47 5.69 0.17 -11.61
C ARG A 47 6.41 1.18 -12.51
N GLU A 48 6.60 0.83 -13.78
CA GLU A 48 7.18 1.77 -14.74
C GLU A 48 6.21 2.89 -15.10
N VAL A 49 4.91 2.63 -15.06
CA VAL A 49 3.89 3.64 -15.37
C VAL A 49 3.77 4.64 -14.22
N ALA A 50 3.75 4.15 -12.99
CA ALA A 50 3.60 5.00 -11.81
C ALA A 50 4.11 4.25 -10.59
N ARG A 51 4.71 4.95 -9.63
CA ARG A 51 5.17 4.33 -8.39
C ARG A 51 5.23 5.35 -7.27
N ILE A 52 5.18 4.87 -6.04
CA ILE A 52 5.39 5.69 -4.86
C ILE A 52 6.89 5.62 -4.54
N GLU A 53 7.51 6.78 -4.33
CA GLU A 53 8.93 6.83 -4.01
C GLU A 53 9.25 6.02 -2.76
N ASP A 54 10.35 5.32 -2.79
CA ASP A 54 10.88 4.51 -1.70
C ASP A 54 10.07 3.26 -1.36
N ALA A 55 9.05 2.92 -2.13
CA ALA A 55 8.36 1.65 -1.94
C ALA A 55 9.23 0.52 -2.48
N GLU A 56 9.40 -0.54 -1.69
CA GLU A 56 10.12 -1.71 -2.18
C GLU A 56 9.21 -2.54 -3.07
N HIS A 57 9.78 -3.17 -4.08
CA HIS A 57 9.00 -3.91 -5.06
C HIS A 57 9.06 -5.41 -4.77
N VAL A 58 7.91 -5.97 -4.41
CA VAL A 58 7.77 -7.41 -4.20
C VAL A 58 6.54 -7.87 -4.99
N PRO A 59 6.70 -8.20 -6.28
CA PRO A 59 5.56 -8.61 -7.09
C PRO A 59 4.95 -9.90 -6.55
N MET A 60 3.69 -10.15 -6.90
CA MET A 60 2.89 -11.22 -6.32
C MET A 60 3.59 -12.58 -6.34
N GLU A 61 4.29 -12.91 -7.43
CA GLU A 61 4.94 -14.21 -7.56
C GLU A 61 6.13 -14.39 -6.63
N ARG A 62 6.60 -13.33 -5.99
CA ARG A 62 7.73 -13.41 -5.07
C ARG A 62 7.33 -13.27 -3.62
N VAL A 63 6.06 -13.03 -3.35
CA VAL A 63 5.57 -12.75 -2.01
C VAL A 63 5.85 -13.89 -1.03
N ALA A 64 5.61 -15.14 -1.43
CA ALA A 64 5.80 -16.26 -0.52
C ALA A 64 7.26 -16.39 -0.06
N GLU A 65 8.20 -16.24 -1.00
CA GLU A 65 9.63 -16.31 -0.69
C GLU A 65 10.04 -15.13 0.20
N TRP A 66 9.54 -13.94 -0.11
CA TRP A 66 9.82 -12.74 0.67
C TRP A 66 9.34 -12.88 2.12
N ILE A 67 8.15 -13.44 2.33
CA ILE A 67 7.62 -13.66 3.67
C ILE A 67 8.52 -14.62 4.46
N GLU A 68 9.04 -15.66 3.81
CA GLU A 68 9.95 -16.58 4.49
C GLU A 68 11.22 -15.87 4.94
N ASP A 69 11.74 -14.97 4.10
CA ASP A 69 12.92 -14.18 4.46
C ASP A 69 12.63 -13.22 5.62
N LEU A 70 11.42 -12.69 5.69
CA LEU A 70 11.03 -11.79 6.77
C LEU A 70 10.95 -12.48 8.13
N ARG A 71 10.70 -13.77 8.16
CA ARG A 71 10.54 -14.50 9.43
C ARG A 71 11.78 -14.46 10.30
N ASP A 72 12.92 -14.19 9.70
CA ASP A 72 14.19 -14.14 10.44
C ASP A 72 14.43 -12.76 11.06
N ASP A 73 13.54 -11.79 10.82
CA ASP A 73 13.71 -10.43 11.35
C ASP A 73 12.67 -10.17 12.45
N ASP A 74 13.09 -10.36 13.70
CA ASP A 74 12.22 -10.17 14.85
C ASP A 74 11.84 -8.71 15.11
N GLU A 75 12.55 -7.79 14.48
CA GLU A 75 12.33 -6.35 14.70
C GLU A 75 11.82 -5.63 13.46
N ALA A 76 11.21 -6.38 12.55
CA ALA A 76 10.67 -5.78 11.33
C ALA A 76 9.63 -4.69 11.69
N PRO A 77 9.72 -3.51 11.08
CA PRO A 77 8.74 -2.46 11.31
C PRO A 77 7.40 -2.84 10.69
N PRO A 78 6.32 -2.13 11.03
CA PRO A 78 5.03 -2.37 10.40
C PRO A 78 5.12 -2.36 8.87
N ILE A 79 4.38 -3.23 8.23
CA ILE A 79 4.38 -3.39 6.78
C ILE A 79 3.09 -2.86 6.20
N VAL A 80 3.19 -1.99 5.20
CA VAL A 80 2.04 -1.52 4.42
C VAL A 80 2.25 -1.97 2.99
N VAL A 81 1.26 -2.66 2.43
CA VAL A 81 1.33 -3.18 1.06
C VAL A 81 0.35 -2.42 0.19
N HIS A 82 0.76 -2.02 -1.00
CA HIS A 82 -0.15 -1.40 -1.95
C HIS A 82 -0.12 -2.11 -3.30
N CYS A 83 -1.20 -1.95 -4.04
CA CYS A 83 -1.31 -2.37 -5.42
C CYS A 83 -2.04 -1.27 -6.19
N HIS A 84 -2.76 -1.60 -7.27
CA HIS A 84 -3.45 -0.57 -8.06
C HIS A 84 -4.66 0.00 -7.31
N HIS A 85 -5.59 -0.88 -6.89
CA HIS A 85 -6.83 -0.46 -6.23
C HIS A 85 -7.05 -1.07 -4.83
N GLY A 86 -6.11 -1.86 -4.35
CA GLY A 86 -6.20 -2.44 -3.01
C GLY A 86 -6.65 -3.89 -2.94
N VAL A 87 -6.87 -4.56 -4.07
CA VAL A 87 -7.34 -5.96 -4.07
C VAL A 87 -6.20 -6.96 -3.87
N ARG A 88 -5.16 -6.86 -4.68
CA ARG A 88 -3.98 -7.76 -4.58
C ARG A 88 -3.28 -7.58 -3.23
N SER A 89 -3.19 -6.34 -2.76
CA SER A 89 -2.52 -6.05 -1.49
C SER A 89 -3.27 -6.64 -0.30
N LEU A 90 -4.60 -6.76 -0.36
CA LEU A 90 -5.34 -7.47 0.68
C LEU A 90 -4.96 -8.94 0.73
N GLN A 91 -4.71 -9.58 -0.42
CA GLN A 91 -4.27 -10.97 -0.46
C GLN A 91 -2.90 -11.13 0.19
N VAL A 92 -1.99 -10.19 -0.09
CA VAL A 92 -0.65 -10.21 0.50
C VAL A 92 -0.73 -10.03 2.02
N VAL A 93 -1.57 -9.09 2.47
CA VAL A 93 -1.75 -8.85 3.91
C VAL A 93 -2.31 -10.08 4.62
N ALA A 94 -3.25 -10.79 3.99
CA ALA A 94 -3.78 -12.02 4.58
C ALA A 94 -2.66 -13.04 4.80
N LEU A 95 -1.75 -13.18 3.83
CA LEU A 95 -0.61 -14.09 3.96
C LEU A 95 0.36 -13.63 5.04
N LEU A 96 0.63 -12.34 5.11
CA LEU A 96 1.51 -11.78 6.13
C LEU A 96 0.95 -11.98 7.53
N GLN A 97 -0.34 -11.71 7.72
CA GLN A 97 -0.96 -11.88 9.04
C GLN A 97 -0.97 -13.35 9.44
N ALA A 98 -1.24 -14.26 8.49
CA ALA A 98 -1.20 -15.69 8.77
C ALA A 98 0.21 -16.16 9.16
N ALA A 99 1.24 -15.46 8.70
CA ALA A 99 2.62 -15.75 9.04
C ALA A 99 3.08 -15.07 10.33
N GLY A 100 2.20 -14.33 11.01
CA GLY A 100 2.50 -13.68 12.28
C GLY A 100 2.78 -12.19 12.23
N PHE A 101 2.74 -11.59 11.04
CA PHE A 101 2.97 -10.14 10.90
C PHE A 101 1.63 -9.42 11.08
N THR A 102 1.19 -9.31 12.33
CA THR A 102 -0.15 -8.80 12.64
C THR A 102 -0.31 -7.30 12.40
N ASP A 103 0.80 -6.58 12.24
CA ASP A 103 0.76 -5.15 11.94
C ASP A 103 0.71 -4.85 10.45
N ALA A 104 0.65 -5.88 9.60
CA ALA A 104 0.56 -5.68 8.15
C ALA A 104 -0.80 -5.10 7.79
N ARG A 105 -0.80 -4.11 6.90
CA ARG A 105 -2.03 -3.46 6.43
C ARG A 105 -1.95 -3.21 4.92
N SER A 106 -3.09 -3.30 4.25
CA SER A 106 -3.22 -2.96 2.84
C SER A 106 -3.61 -1.49 2.74
N MET A 107 -2.93 -0.73 1.89
CA MET A 107 -3.31 0.66 1.66
C MET A 107 -4.58 0.69 0.81
N ALA A 108 -5.68 1.10 1.44
CA ALA A 108 -7.00 1.10 0.80
C ALA A 108 -7.00 1.96 -0.47
N GLY A 109 -7.62 1.46 -1.52
CA GLY A 109 -7.67 2.18 -2.80
C GLY A 109 -6.37 2.18 -3.58
N GLY A 110 -5.30 1.66 -3.02
CA GLY A 110 -4.01 1.49 -3.69
C GLY A 110 -3.38 2.78 -4.19
N ILE A 111 -2.49 2.65 -5.16
CA ILE A 111 -1.79 3.80 -5.72
C ILE A 111 -2.75 4.75 -6.45
N HIS A 112 -3.88 4.23 -6.93
CA HIS A 112 -4.89 5.06 -7.57
C HIS A 112 -5.42 6.12 -6.59
N LEU A 113 -5.83 5.70 -5.38
CA LEU A 113 -6.32 6.63 -4.36
C LEU A 113 -5.18 7.49 -3.80
N TRP A 114 -3.98 6.92 -3.68
CA TRP A 114 -2.79 7.68 -3.27
C TRP A 114 -2.57 8.88 -4.19
N SER A 115 -2.65 8.66 -5.50
CA SER A 115 -2.47 9.73 -6.48
C SER A 115 -3.50 10.84 -6.28
N ARG A 116 -4.73 10.46 -6.02
CA ARG A 116 -5.83 11.44 -5.90
C ARG A 116 -5.86 12.14 -4.55
N ALA A 117 -5.51 11.43 -3.49
CA ALA A 117 -5.67 11.95 -2.13
C ALA A 117 -4.40 12.56 -1.55
N VAL A 118 -3.24 12.10 -1.99
CA VAL A 118 -1.96 12.47 -1.38
C VAL A 118 -1.03 13.15 -2.38
N ASP A 119 -0.73 12.50 -3.49
CA ASP A 119 0.31 12.99 -4.41
C ASP A 119 -0.17 12.97 -5.86
N PRO A 120 -0.73 14.10 -6.34
CA PRO A 120 -1.23 14.15 -7.70
C PRO A 120 -0.16 14.08 -8.78
N SER A 121 1.13 14.14 -8.43
CA SER A 121 2.19 13.96 -9.41
C SER A 121 2.35 12.48 -9.80
N VAL A 122 1.81 11.55 -9.02
CA VAL A 122 1.81 10.13 -9.37
C VAL A 122 0.73 9.89 -10.42
N ALA A 123 1.11 9.31 -11.56
CA ALA A 123 0.18 9.09 -12.66
C ALA A 123 -0.90 8.07 -12.28
N THR A 124 -2.11 8.26 -12.81
CA THR A 124 -3.16 7.24 -12.72
C THR A 124 -3.16 6.43 -14.01
N TYR A 125 -3.64 5.20 -13.92
CA TYR A 125 -3.68 4.32 -15.10
C TYR A 125 -4.81 3.31 -15.02
#